data_4d67dd25c085bf7a2f1ff08a41fc71f9
#
_entry.id   4d67dd25c085bf7a2f1ff08a41fc71f9
#
_cell.length_a   1.000
_cell.length_b   1.000
_cell.length_c   1.000
_cell.angle_alpha   90.00
_cell.angle_beta   90.00
_cell.angle_gamma   90.00
#
_symmetry.space_group_name_H-M   'P 1'
#
loop_
_entity.id
_entity.type
_entity.pdbx_description
1 polymer ?
#
loop_
_entity_poly.entity_id
_entity_poly.type
_entity_poly.pdbx_seq_one_letter_code
_entity_poly.pdbx_strand_id
1 'polypeptide(L)'
;MAMEPGWYPDPFSSGGYVRWWDGERWGASTSVGTTAPTSNAPGNPVPMPPPPPAPATYGGPGYAPVRPEAPPIPLATWPQRAAARILDSLIEGVIALPFVLWLVWPAVQRFVDAVPTDGSAPSQEAMTALQGDLLAVSTTITVISVVVSLLYQAPQNKRWGRTVGKRALGIRIRPFAADGPLTWGQVLSRWAVFEVFSLIAGGLLLIIDCLWPLWDKPWRQALHDKVARTIVVPRD
;
A
#
# COMPACT_ATOMS: atom_id res chain seq x y z
N MET A 1 3.83 47.83 5.52
CA MET A 1 2.37 47.85 5.74
C MET A 1 1.93 46.42 5.88
N ALA A 2 1.23 46.06 6.96
CA ALA A 2 0.66 44.74 7.11
C ALA A 2 -0.52 44.60 6.15
N MET A 3 -0.66 43.43 5.50
CA MET A 3 -1.82 43.12 4.65
C MET A 3 -3.08 43.04 5.52
N GLU A 4 -4.13 43.74 5.11
CA GLU A 4 -5.41 43.66 5.81
C GLU A 4 -6.12 42.32 5.52
N PRO A 5 -6.97 41.80 6.44
CA PRO A 5 -7.78 40.63 6.17
C PRO A 5 -8.63 40.78 4.91
N GLY A 6 -8.60 39.80 4.03
CA GLY A 6 -9.31 39.86 2.75
C GLY A 6 -9.02 38.71 1.81
N TRP A 7 -9.76 38.68 0.69
CA TRP A 7 -9.50 37.74 -0.40
C TRP A 7 -8.42 38.26 -1.34
N TYR A 8 -7.37 37.49 -1.54
CA TYR A 8 -6.24 37.80 -2.41
C TYR A 8 -6.01 36.68 -3.42
N PRO A 9 -5.35 36.95 -4.56
CA PRO A 9 -4.91 35.92 -5.46
C PRO A 9 -4.11 34.86 -4.69
N ASP A 10 -4.38 33.58 -4.93
CA ASP A 10 -3.71 32.49 -4.19
C ASP A 10 -2.20 32.47 -4.52
N PRO A 11 -1.30 32.75 -3.56
CA PRO A 11 0.14 32.78 -3.81
C PRO A 11 0.75 31.39 -4.04
N PHE A 12 -0.02 30.32 -3.81
CA PHE A 12 0.45 28.94 -3.90
C PHE A 12 -0.13 28.19 -5.11
N SER A 13 -0.98 28.84 -5.94
CA SER A 13 -1.55 28.24 -7.14
C SER A 13 -1.55 29.19 -8.33
N SER A 14 -1.27 28.67 -9.52
CA SER A 14 -1.34 29.42 -10.78
C SER A 14 -2.72 29.22 -11.43
N GLY A 15 -3.50 30.30 -11.52
CA GLY A 15 -4.70 30.40 -12.34
C GLY A 15 -6.02 30.43 -11.59
N GLY A 16 -6.61 31.64 -11.46
CA GLY A 16 -8.02 31.85 -11.15
C GLY A 16 -8.48 31.45 -9.74
N TYR A 17 -7.58 31.21 -8.82
CA TYR A 17 -7.91 30.92 -7.43
C TYR A 17 -7.65 32.15 -6.56
N VAL A 18 -8.52 32.36 -5.57
CA VAL A 18 -8.33 33.34 -4.49
C VAL A 18 -8.26 32.62 -3.16
N ARG A 19 -7.48 33.19 -2.24
CA ARG A 19 -7.28 32.68 -0.90
C ARG A 19 -7.56 33.75 0.14
N TRP A 20 -8.22 33.37 1.21
CA TRP A 20 -8.50 34.28 2.30
C TRP A 20 -7.26 34.51 3.15
N TRP A 21 -6.93 35.78 3.42
CA TRP A 21 -5.93 36.23 4.40
C TRP A 21 -6.67 36.75 5.63
N ASP A 22 -6.39 36.24 6.83
CA ASP A 22 -7.05 36.66 8.08
C ASP A 22 -6.30 37.75 8.85
N GLY A 23 -5.17 38.19 8.34
CA GLY A 23 -4.24 39.13 9.00
C GLY A 23 -2.99 38.45 9.55
N GLU A 24 -2.99 37.14 9.76
CA GLU A 24 -1.87 36.37 10.27
C GLU A 24 -1.55 35.14 9.41
N ARG A 25 -2.55 34.49 8.81
CA ARG A 25 -2.43 33.23 8.08
C ARG A 25 -3.31 33.17 6.85
N TRP A 26 -2.87 32.39 5.88
CA TRP A 26 -3.66 32.07 4.71
C TRP A 26 -4.65 30.92 5.02
N GLY A 27 -5.93 31.15 4.76
CA GLY A 27 -7.02 30.19 4.88
C GLY A 27 -7.20 29.29 3.65
N ALA A 28 -8.43 28.78 3.44
CA ALA A 28 -8.77 27.97 2.29
C ALA A 28 -8.78 28.78 0.99
N SER A 29 -8.39 28.14 -0.13
CA SER A 29 -8.54 28.72 -1.47
C SER A 29 -9.87 28.32 -2.11
N THR A 30 -10.43 29.20 -2.94
CA THR A 30 -11.61 28.93 -3.76
C THR A 30 -11.37 29.40 -5.19
N SER A 31 -11.97 28.70 -6.18
CA SER A 31 -11.92 29.16 -7.58
C SER A 31 -12.87 30.34 -7.78
N VAL A 32 -12.38 31.41 -8.38
CA VAL A 32 -13.25 32.44 -8.95
C VAL A 32 -13.85 31.84 -10.22
N GLY A 33 -15.16 31.56 -10.22
CA GLY A 33 -15.84 30.94 -11.36
C GLY A 33 -15.50 31.65 -12.68
N THR A 34 -15.33 30.86 -13.73
CA THR A 34 -14.83 31.25 -15.08
C THR A 34 -15.77 32.18 -15.86
N THR A 35 -16.24 33.24 -15.26
CA THR A 35 -16.71 34.41 -15.96
C THR A 35 -15.82 35.58 -15.59
N ALA A 36 -14.63 35.58 -16.20
CA ALA A 36 -13.84 36.81 -16.19
C ALA A 36 -14.63 37.87 -16.91
N PRO A 37 -15.04 38.98 -16.26
CA PRO A 37 -15.50 40.16 -16.99
C PRO A 37 -14.28 40.80 -17.62
N THR A 38 -14.11 40.61 -18.91
CA THR A 38 -13.33 41.49 -19.77
C THR A 38 -14.08 42.84 -19.85
N SER A 39 -13.91 43.69 -18.87
CA SER A 39 -14.03 45.12 -19.09
C SER A 39 -13.53 45.88 -17.86
N ASN A 40 -12.55 46.74 -18.06
CA ASN A 40 -12.20 47.85 -17.20
C ASN A 40 -13.31 48.89 -17.21
N ALA A 41 -14.45 48.59 -16.57
CA ALA A 41 -15.48 49.58 -16.29
C ALA A 41 -15.51 49.85 -14.79
N PRO A 42 -15.36 51.12 -14.33
CA PRO A 42 -15.49 51.43 -12.92
C PRO A 42 -16.97 51.37 -12.53
N GLY A 43 -17.32 50.42 -11.68
CA GLY A 43 -18.66 50.42 -11.06
C GLY A 43 -19.39 49.09 -11.10
N ASN A 44 -19.07 48.22 -10.26
CA ASN A 44 -19.86 47.37 -9.34
C ASN A 44 -18.94 46.34 -8.71
N PRO A 45 -18.77 46.33 -7.40
CA PRO A 45 -18.01 45.28 -6.78
C PRO A 45 -18.70 43.94 -7.02
N VAL A 46 -17.98 43.00 -7.65
CA VAL A 46 -18.43 41.59 -7.72
C VAL A 46 -18.68 41.16 -6.29
N PRO A 47 -19.83 40.60 -5.90
CA PRO A 47 -20.07 40.12 -4.56
C PRO A 47 -19.02 39.03 -4.23
N MET A 48 -18.05 39.40 -3.42
CA MET A 48 -17.08 38.39 -2.93
C MET A 48 -17.80 37.43 -2.01
N PRO A 49 -17.48 36.12 -2.07
CA PRO A 49 -18.02 35.16 -1.12
C PRO A 49 -17.72 35.64 0.30
N PRO A 50 -18.59 35.38 1.27
CA PRO A 50 -18.33 35.73 2.65
C PRO A 50 -17.01 35.07 3.11
N PRO A 51 -16.28 35.73 4.02
CA PRO A 51 -15.07 35.14 4.58
C PRO A 51 -15.38 33.74 5.13
N PRO A 52 -14.49 32.77 4.99
CA PRO A 52 -14.68 31.48 5.62
C PRO A 52 -14.90 31.69 7.12
N PRO A 53 -15.74 30.89 7.78
CA PRO A 53 -15.93 31.00 9.23
C PRO A 53 -14.55 30.96 9.88
N ALA A 54 -14.33 31.85 10.86
CA ALA A 54 -13.07 31.89 11.59
C ALA A 54 -12.69 30.48 12.05
N PRO A 55 -11.43 30.05 11.89
CA PRO A 55 -11.01 28.76 12.40
C PRO A 55 -11.37 28.70 13.87
N ALA A 56 -12.17 27.71 14.27
CA ALA A 56 -12.54 27.49 15.67
C ALA A 56 -11.27 27.58 16.52
N THR A 57 -11.24 28.54 17.43
CA THR A 57 -10.09 28.82 18.28
C THR A 57 -9.64 27.53 18.94
N TYR A 58 -8.46 27.05 18.59
CA TYR A 58 -7.82 25.89 19.21
C TYR A 58 -7.67 26.20 20.70
N GLY A 59 -8.51 25.58 21.56
CA GLY A 59 -8.34 25.67 23.01
C GLY A 59 -9.54 26.15 23.82
N GLY A 60 -10.76 26.29 23.26
CA GLY A 60 -11.97 26.51 24.09
C GLY A 60 -12.35 25.24 24.88
N PRO A 61 -12.93 25.40 26.11
CA PRO A 61 -13.46 24.25 26.85
C PRO A 61 -14.63 23.66 26.07
N GLY A 62 -14.39 22.53 25.40
CA GLY A 62 -15.39 21.86 24.54
C GLY A 62 -14.83 21.30 23.22
N TYR A 63 -13.53 21.46 22.94
CA TYR A 63 -12.91 20.82 21.79
C TYR A 63 -12.80 19.30 22.05
N ALA A 64 -13.88 18.57 21.74
CA ALA A 64 -13.75 17.13 21.60
C ALA A 64 -12.81 16.86 20.42
N PRO A 65 -11.76 16.04 20.59
CA PRO A 65 -10.91 15.69 19.47
C PRO A 65 -11.81 15.12 18.36
N VAL A 66 -11.72 15.71 17.17
CA VAL A 66 -12.44 15.19 15.98
C VAL A 66 -11.99 13.75 15.82
N ARG A 67 -12.82 12.82 16.26
CA ARG A 67 -12.57 11.39 16.02
C ARG A 67 -12.63 11.21 14.50
N PRO A 68 -11.63 10.56 13.89
CA PRO A 68 -11.73 10.22 12.50
C PRO A 68 -13.07 9.52 12.25
N GLU A 69 -13.86 10.08 11.36
CA GLU A 69 -15.17 9.53 11.03
C GLU A 69 -14.99 8.08 10.60
N ALA A 70 -15.81 7.18 11.17
CA ALA A 70 -15.76 5.77 10.81
C ALA A 70 -15.99 5.63 9.30
N PRO A 71 -15.29 4.73 8.61
CA PRO A 71 -15.51 4.53 7.19
C PRO A 71 -16.99 4.19 6.94
N PRO A 72 -17.62 4.76 5.90
CA PRO A 72 -19.04 4.55 5.60
C PRO A 72 -19.35 3.11 5.15
N ILE A 73 -18.34 2.27 5.05
CA ILE A 73 -18.42 0.87 4.61
C ILE A 73 -17.71 -0.05 5.61
N PRO A 74 -18.20 -1.28 5.81
CA PRO A 74 -17.51 -2.26 6.64
C PRO A 74 -16.13 -2.60 6.04
N LEU A 75 -15.12 -2.70 6.91
CA LEU A 75 -13.77 -3.09 6.51
C LEU A 75 -13.47 -4.50 7.02
N ALA A 76 -12.69 -5.25 6.23
CA ALA A 76 -12.20 -6.56 6.65
C ALA A 76 -11.35 -6.43 7.93
N THR A 77 -11.58 -7.33 8.87
CA THR A 77 -10.83 -7.38 10.12
C THR A 77 -9.38 -7.83 9.87
N TRP A 78 -8.49 -7.48 10.79
CA TRP A 78 -7.10 -7.93 10.70
C TRP A 78 -6.96 -9.46 10.69
N PRO A 79 -7.65 -10.25 11.56
CA PRO A 79 -7.56 -11.71 11.51
C PRO A 79 -8.00 -12.32 10.18
N GLN A 80 -9.05 -11.77 9.56
CA GLN A 80 -9.49 -12.22 8.23
C GLN A 80 -8.39 -12.01 7.17
N ARG A 81 -7.72 -10.86 7.19
CA ARG A 81 -6.62 -10.56 6.27
C ARG A 81 -5.42 -11.46 6.49
N ALA A 82 -5.04 -11.68 7.77
CA ALA A 82 -3.94 -12.55 8.15
C ALA A 82 -4.21 -14.01 7.75
N ALA A 83 -5.39 -14.54 8.07
CA ALA A 83 -5.78 -15.90 7.70
C ALA A 83 -5.85 -16.08 6.17
N ALA A 84 -6.39 -15.10 5.44
CA ALA A 84 -6.40 -15.13 3.98
C ALA A 84 -4.98 -15.17 3.41
N ARG A 85 -4.04 -14.40 3.98
CA ARG A 85 -2.64 -14.40 3.53
C ARG A 85 -1.94 -15.71 3.83
N ILE A 86 -2.16 -16.30 5.01
CA ILE A 86 -1.61 -17.62 5.36
C ILE A 86 -2.10 -18.69 4.38
N LEU A 87 -3.39 -18.69 4.08
CA LEU A 87 -3.97 -19.63 3.11
C LEU A 87 -3.36 -19.44 1.70
N ASP A 88 -3.24 -18.20 1.24
CA ASP A 88 -2.62 -17.91 -0.06
C ASP A 88 -1.14 -18.37 -0.07
N SER A 89 -0.38 -18.13 1.01
CA SER A 89 1.01 -18.56 1.12
C SER A 89 1.16 -20.08 1.11
N LEU A 90 0.25 -20.82 1.74
CA LEU A 90 0.24 -22.28 1.69
C LEU A 90 -0.03 -22.80 0.26
N ILE A 91 -0.96 -22.18 -0.45
CA ILE A 91 -1.27 -22.55 -1.85
C ILE A 91 -0.06 -22.24 -2.75
N GLU A 92 0.53 -21.06 -2.62
CA GLU A 92 1.74 -20.66 -3.37
C GLU A 92 2.90 -21.63 -3.08
N GLY A 93 3.08 -22.04 -1.81
CA GLY A 93 4.07 -23.03 -1.41
C GLY A 93 3.83 -24.40 -2.04
N VAL A 94 2.59 -24.88 -2.07
CA VAL A 94 2.24 -26.14 -2.73
C VAL A 94 2.50 -26.09 -4.24
N ILE A 95 2.22 -24.96 -4.89
CA ILE A 95 2.51 -24.77 -6.32
C ILE A 95 4.01 -24.75 -6.59
N ALA A 96 4.80 -24.10 -5.71
CA ALA A 96 6.25 -24.01 -5.86
C ALA A 96 6.97 -25.32 -5.52
N LEU A 97 6.41 -26.17 -4.66
CA LEU A 97 7.06 -27.35 -4.10
C LEU A 97 7.70 -28.29 -5.13
N PRO A 98 7.05 -28.67 -6.24
CA PRO A 98 7.68 -29.56 -7.24
C PRO A 98 8.95 -28.96 -7.84
N PHE A 99 8.94 -27.65 -8.11
CA PHE A 99 10.10 -26.92 -8.65
C PHE A 99 11.22 -26.82 -7.64
N VAL A 100 10.88 -26.58 -6.38
CA VAL A 100 11.84 -26.53 -5.28
C VAL A 100 12.50 -27.90 -5.07
N LEU A 101 11.71 -28.97 -5.02
CA LEU A 101 12.25 -30.32 -4.87
C LEU A 101 13.16 -30.70 -6.04
N TRP A 102 12.74 -30.41 -7.26
CA TRP A 102 13.55 -30.66 -8.47
C TRP A 102 14.89 -29.92 -8.43
N LEU A 103 14.90 -28.68 -7.92
CA LEU A 103 16.09 -27.84 -7.83
C LEU A 103 17.04 -28.26 -6.69
N VAL A 104 16.47 -28.59 -5.52
CA VAL A 104 17.25 -28.92 -4.31
C VAL A 104 17.87 -30.30 -4.41
N TRP A 105 17.20 -31.26 -5.04
CA TRP A 105 17.62 -32.66 -5.08
C TRP A 105 19.06 -32.87 -5.58
N PRO A 106 19.51 -32.30 -6.73
CA PRO A 106 20.88 -32.46 -7.18
C PRO A 106 21.93 -31.86 -6.22
N ALA A 107 21.59 -30.75 -5.54
CA ALA A 107 22.50 -30.15 -4.55
C ALA A 107 22.65 -31.05 -3.32
N VAL A 108 21.56 -31.65 -2.86
CA VAL A 108 21.58 -32.63 -1.77
C VAL A 108 22.42 -33.85 -2.14
N GLN A 109 22.25 -34.40 -3.34
CA GLN A 109 23.06 -35.53 -3.80
C GLN A 109 24.55 -35.21 -3.82
N ARG A 110 24.96 -34.09 -4.44
CA ARG A 110 26.36 -33.65 -4.45
C ARG A 110 26.95 -33.51 -3.05
N PHE A 111 26.18 -32.98 -2.11
CA PHE A 111 26.62 -32.87 -0.72
C PHE A 111 26.80 -34.22 -0.07
N VAL A 112 25.84 -35.14 -0.22
CA VAL A 112 25.93 -36.50 0.33
C VAL A 112 27.14 -37.26 -0.22
N ASP A 113 27.38 -37.13 -1.54
CA ASP A 113 28.53 -37.78 -2.21
C ASP A 113 29.88 -37.17 -1.78
N ALA A 114 29.88 -35.91 -1.33
CA ALA A 114 31.07 -35.22 -0.85
C ALA A 114 31.40 -35.49 0.63
N VAL A 115 30.51 -36.14 1.40
CA VAL A 115 30.74 -36.50 2.80
C VAL A 115 31.54 -37.79 2.85
N PRO A 116 32.75 -37.81 3.48
CA PRO A 116 33.55 -39.01 3.59
C PRO A 116 32.87 -40.11 4.41
N THR A 117 32.93 -41.33 3.92
CA THR A 117 32.33 -42.51 4.61
C THR A 117 33.16 -43.05 5.78
N ASP A 118 34.38 -42.58 5.92
CA ASP A 118 35.30 -42.96 6.99
C ASP A 118 35.16 -42.16 8.30
N GLY A 119 34.19 -41.23 8.33
CA GLY A 119 33.91 -40.36 9.48
C GLY A 119 34.83 -39.15 9.58
N SER A 120 35.68 -38.88 8.59
CA SER A 120 36.47 -37.66 8.52
C SER A 120 35.59 -36.46 8.19
N ALA A 121 36.07 -35.25 8.50
CA ALA A 121 35.33 -34.01 8.11
C ALA A 121 35.40 -33.78 6.59
N PRO A 122 34.38 -33.24 5.98
CA PRO A 122 34.41 -32.83 4.58
C PRO A 122 35.56 -31.87 4.28
N SER A 123 36.16 -31.99 3.12
CA SER A 123 37.24 -31.09 2.69
C SER A 123 36.80 -29.64 2.61
N GLN A 124 37.72 -28.68 2.71
CA GLN A 124 37.47 -27.27 2.54
C GLN A 124 36.85 -26.95 1.16
N GLU A 125 37.28 -27.68 0.14
CA GLU A 125 36.74 -27.57 -1.22
C GLU A 125 35.28 -28.00 -1.26
N ALA A 126 34.92 -29.13 -0.63
CA ALA A 126 33.53 -29.60 -0.54
C ALA A 126 32.65 -28.59 0.21
N MET A 127 33.14 -27.97 1.28
CA MET A 127 32.41 -26.95 2.02
C MET A 127 32.17 -25.66 1.21
N THR A 128 33.18 -25.25 0.43
CA THR A 128 33.05 -24.07 -0.46
C THR A 128 32.09 -24.36 -1.59
N ALA A 129 32.11 -25.54 -2.18
CA ALA A 129 31.14 -25.97 -3.20
C ALA A 129 29.71 -25.98 -2.66
N LEU A 130 29.49 -26.50 -1.44
CA LEU A 130 28.21 -26.49 -0.76
C LEU A 130 27.70 -25.06 -0.54
N GLN A 131 28.54 -24.12 -0.12
CA GLN A 131 28.13 -22.71 0.03
C GLN A 131 27.69 -22.11 -1.29
N GLY A 132 28.39 -22.39 -2.39
CA GLY A 132 28.02 -21.97 -3.74
C GLY A 132 26.69 -22.55 -4.16
N ASP A 133 26.47 -23.85 -3.95
CA ASP A 133 25.20 -24.54 -4.25
C ASP A 133 24.05 -23.95 -3.43
N LEU A 134 24.22 -23.72 -2.14
CA LEU A 134 23.19 -23.12 -1.29
C LEU A 134 22.79 -21.72 -1.74
N LEU A 135 23.77 -20.90 -2.13
CA LEU A 135 23.51 -19.57 -2.67
C LEU A 135 22.74 -19.61 -3.99
N ALA A 136 23.16 -20.47 -4.94
CA ALA A 136 22.51 -20.65 -6.21
C ALA A 136 21.07 -21.18 -6.05
N VAL A 137 20.89 -22.18 -5.22
CA VAL A 137 19.58 -22.77 -4.91
C VAL A 137 18.66 -21.75 -4.24
N SER A 138 19.13 -21.04 -3.21
CA SER A 138 18.31 -20.05 -2.51
C SER A 138 17.90 -18.89 -3.41
N THR A 139 18.80 -18.42 -4.27
CA THR A 139 18.49 -17.36 -5.25
C THR A 139 17.43 -17.85 -6.24
N THR A 140 17.59 -19.06 -6.77
CA THR A 140 16.63 -19.63 -7.73
C THR A 140 15.27 -19.89 -7.09
N ILE A 141 15.20 -20.39 -5.85
CA ILE A 141 13.96 -20.54 -5.09
C ILE A 141 13.26 -19.18 -4.92
N THR A 142 14.02 -18.14 -4.59
CA THR A 142 13.48 -16.78 -4.47
C THR A 142 12.83 -16.31 -5.77
N VAL A 143 13.52 -16.47 -6.90
CA VAL A 143 12.97 -16.10 -8.22
C VAL A 143 11.70 -16.90 -8.54
N ILE A 144 11.73 -18.23 -8.33
CA ILE A 144 10.56 -19.09 -8.53
C ILE A 144 9.40 -18.61 -7.67
N SER A 145 9.62 -18.33 -6.39
CA SER A 145 8.58 -17.88 -5.45
C SER A 145 7.95 -16.55 -5.88
N VAL A 146 8.76 -15.58 -6.31
CA VAL A 146 8.30 -14.30 -6.83
C VAL A 146 7.44 -14.47 -8.08
N VAL A 147 7.87 -15.33 -9.01
CA VAL A 147 7.11 -15.62 -10.25
C VAL A 147 5.78 -16.34 -9.92
N VAL A 148 5.83 -17.35 -9.06
CA VAL A 148 4.61 -18.07 -8.62
C VAL A 148 3.64 -17.11 -7.94
N SER A 149 4.12 -16.27 -7.02
CA SER A 149 3.32 -15.25 -6.33
C SER A 149 2.66 -14.28 -7.32
N LEU A 150 3.41 -13.79 -8.31
CA LEU A 150 2.87 -12.89 -9.34
C LEU A 150 1.76 -13.57 -10.16
N LEU A 151 2.04 -14.76 -10.69
CA LEU A 151 1.11 -15.50 -11.55
C LEU A 151 -0.12 -15.97 -10.77
N TYR A 152 0.02 -16.26 -9.50
CA TYR A 152 -1.09 -16.63 -8.63
C TYR A 152 -1.95 -15.42 -8.24
N GLN A 153 -1.33 -14.33 -7.75
CA GLN A 153 -2.07 -13.21 -7.16
C GLN A 153 -2.60 -12.21 -8.19
N ALA A 154 -1.78 -11.83 -9.20
CA ALA A 154 -2.12 -10.71 -10.06
C ALA A 154 -3.36 -10.97 -10.93
N PRO A 155 -3.51 -12.11 -11.64
CA PRO A 155 -4.69 -12.36 -12.44
C PRO A 155 -5.97 -12.47 -11.62
N GLN A 156 -5.90 -13.10 -10.45
CA GLN A 156 -7.04 -13.28 -9.55
C GLN A 156 -7.52 -11.93 -8.98
N ASN A 157 -6.59 -11.10 -8.50
CA ASN A 157 -6.91 -9.77 -7.99
C ASN A 157 -7.45 -8.86 -9.10
N LYS A 158 -6.90 -8.94 -10.32
CA LYS A 158 -7.40 -8.17 -11.47
C LYS A 158 -8.81 -8.56 -11.87
N ARG A 159 -9.10 -9.86 -11.92
CA ARG A 159 -10.38 -10.36 -12.42
C ARG A 159 -11.49 -10.32 -11.37
N TRP A 160 -11.16 -10.65 -10.12
CA TRP A 160 -12.16 -10.85 -9.05
C TRP A 160 -11.96 -9.99 -7.82
N GLY A 161 -10.89 -9.18 -7.77
CA GLY A 161 -10.52 -8.42 -6.57
C GLY A 161 -10.12 -9.28 -5.38
N ARG A 162 -9.85 -10.58 -5.59
CA ARG A 162 -9.58 -11.53 -4.49
C ARG A 162 -8.84 -12.77 -4.98
N THR A 163 -7.95 -13.27 -4.15
CA THR A 163 -7.29 -14.58 -4.28
C THR A 163 -8.16 -15.69 -3.67
N VAL A 164 -7.73 -16.93 -3.82
CA VAL A 164 -8.44 -18.10 -3.22
C VAL A 164 -8.56 -17.95 -1.71
N GLY A 165 -7.47 -17.58 -1.00
CA GLY A 165 -7.50 -17.36 0.44
C GLY A 165 -8.45 -16.24 0.85
N LYS A 166 -8.46 -15.12 0.14
CA LYS A 166 -9.42 -14.03 0.39
C LYS A 166 -10.86 -14.46 0.11
N ARG A 167 -11.06 -15.32 -0.91
CA ARG A 167 -12.38 -15.87 -1.22
C ARG A 167 -12.89 -16.76 -0.09
N ALA A 168 -12.03 -17.60 0.49
CA ALA A 168 -12.37 -18.49 1.60
C ALA A 168 -12.78 -17.70 2.86
N LEU A 169 -12.14 -16.54 3.10
CA LEU A 169 -12.42 -15.68 4.25
C LEU A 169 -13.53 -14.63 3.98
N GLY A 170 -14.20 -14.69 2.83
CA GLY A 170 -15.28 -13.76 2.50
C GLY A 170 -14.84 -12.30 2.37
N ILE A 171 -13.62 -12.02 1.93
CA ILE A 171 -13.09 -10.66 1.77
C ILE A 171 -12.66 -10.39 0.32
N ARG A 172 -12.67 -9.11 -0.06
CA ARG A 172 -12.21 -8.64 -1.37
C ARG A 172 -11.44 -7.32 -1.28
N ILE A 173 -10.60 -7.07 -2.26
CA ILE A 173 -9.92 -5.80 -2.47
C ILE A 173 -10.78 -4.95 -3.41
N ARG A 174 -10.89 -3.65 -3.13
CA ARG A 174 -11.50 -2.67 -4.03
C ARG A 174 -10.66 -1.40 -4.09
N PRO A 175 -10.83 -0.57 -5.14
CA PRO A 175 -10.24 0.77 -5.16
C PRO A 175 -10.74 1.61 -3.98
N PHE A 176 -9.89 2.52 -3.49
CA PHE A 176 -10.23 3.38 -2.35
C PHE A 176 -11.33 4.38 -2.70
N ALA A 177 -11.23 5.03 -3.86
CA ALA A 177 -12.09 6.16 -4.22
C ALA A 177 -13.50 5.77 -4.65
N ALA A 178 -13.70 4.59 -5.26
CA ALA A 178 -15.00 4.15 -5.77
C ALA A 178 -15.07 2.62 -5.82
N ASP A 179 -16.29 2.07 -5.82
CA ASP A 179 -16.44 0.64 -6.08
C ASP A 179 -16.22 0.35 -7.57
N GLY A 180 -15.51 -0.71 -7.87
CA GLY A 180 -15.19 -1.08 -9.23
C GLY A 180 -14.04 -2.08 -9.35
N PRO A 181 -13.68 -2.49 -10.57
CA PRO A 181 -12.57 -3.38 -10.82
C PRO A 181 -11.23 -2.68 -10.55
N LEU A 182 -10.27 -3.44 -10.01
CA LEU A 182 -8.90 -2.95 -9.83
C LEU A 182 -8.25 -2.70 -11.19
N THR A 183 -7.43 -1.66 -11.28
CA THR A 183 -6.53 -1.43 -12.42
C THR A 183 -5.31 -2.34 -12.32
N TRP A 184 -4.62 -2.59 -13.44
CA TRP A 184 -3.33 -3.32 -13.41
C TRP A 184 -2.29 -2.59 -12.57
N GLY A 185 -2.26 -1.25 -12.61
CA GLY A 185 -1.36 -0.46 -11.76
C GLY A 185 -1.57 -0.71 -10.27
N GLN A 186 -2.83 -0.77 -9.82
CA GLN A 186 -3.16 -1.08 -8.43
C GLN A 186 -2.78 -2.51 -8.03
N VAL A 187 -3.02 -3.48 -8.91
CA VAL A 187 -2.69 -4.88 -8.64
C VAL A 187 -1.17 -5.07 -8.54
N LEU A 188 -0.44 -4.55 -9.53
CA LEU A 188 1.01 -4.72 -9.61
C LEU A 188 1.76 -3.92 -8.54
N SER A 189 1.36 -2.67 -8.27
CA SER A 189 1.99 -1.87 -7.21
C SER A 189 1.78 -2.51 -5.83
N ARG A 190 0.58 -3.03 -5.56
CA ARG A 190 0.27 -3.74 -4.34
C ARG A 190 1.13 -4.98 -4.15
N TRP A 191 1.23 -5.80 -5.20
CA TRP A 191 2.06 -7.00 -5.22
C TRP A 191 3.54 -6.63 -5.08
N ALA A 192 4.04 -5.68 -5.86
CA ALA A 192 5.46 -5.30 -5.85
C ALA A 192 5.92 -4.76 -4.50
N VAL A 193 5.13 -3.90 -3.84
CA VAL A 193 5.47 -3.40 -2.49
C VAL A 193 5.55 -4.55 -1.50
N PHE A 194 4.61 -5.49 -1.55
CA PHE A 194 4.61 -6.66 -0.69
C PHE A 194 5.86 -7.54 -0.92
N GLU A 195 6.20 -7.84 -2.18
CA GLU A 195 7.39 -8.64 -2.51
C GLU A 195 8.70 -7.92 -2.13
N VAL A 196 8.82 -6.63 -2.42
CA VAL A 196 10.00 -5.84 -2.00
C VAL A 196 10.16 -5.88 -0.49
N PHE A 197 9.08 -5.74 0.28
CA PHE A 197 9.12 -5.79 1.74
C PHE A 197 9.47 -7.20 2.26
N SER A 198 9.07 -8.26 1.55
CA SER A 198 9.43 -9.64 1.91
C SER A 198 10.92 -9.93 1.70
N LEU A 199 11.54 -9.31 0.70
CA LEU A 199 12.95 -9.52 0.35
C LEU A 199 13.92 -8.65 1.16
N ILE A 200 13.48 -7.47 1.63
CA ILE A 200 14.32 -6.54 2.39
C ILE A 200 14.26 -6.88 3.89
N ALA A 201 15.42 -6.76 4.54
CA ALA A 201 15.57 -6.92 5.99
C ALA A 201 15.02 -8.25 6.55
N GLY A 202 15.17 -9.36 5.81
CA GLY A 202 14.75 -10.68 6.24
C GLY A 202 13.25 -10.79 6.54
N GLY A 203 12.43 -10.00 5.85
CA GLY A 203 10.97 -10.00 6.05
C GLY A 203 10.46 -9.10 7.18
N LEU A 204 11.32 -8.36 7.88
CA LEU A 204 10.89 -7.45 8.95
C LEU A 204 9.91 -6.38 8.45
N LEU A 205 10.18 -5.80 7.27
CA LEU A 205 9.28 -4.83 6.65
C LEU A 205 7.93 -5.43 6.28
N LEU A 206 7.91 -6.71 5.91
CA LEU A 206 6.68 -7.45 5.66
C LEU A 206 5.82 -7.59 6.92
N ILE A 207 6.46 -7.89 8.06
CA ILE A 207 5.75 -7.96 9.36
C ILE A 207 5.14 -6.60 9.69
N ILE A 208 5.90 -5.52 9.54
CA ILE A 208 5.40 -4.16 9.75
C ILE A 208 4.21 -3.86 8.83
N ASP A 209 4.31 -4.17 7.54
CA ASP A 209 3.22 -3.98 6.57
C ASP A 209 1.96 -4.76 6.95
N CYS A 210 2.11 -6.03 7.35
CA CYS A 210 1.00 -6.89 7.75
C CYS A 210 0.33 -6.44 9.06
N LEU A 211 1.08 -5.86 9.99
CA LEU A 211 0.56 -5.36 11.27
C LEU A 211 0.01 -3.93 11.16
N TRP A 212 0.42 -3.15 10.16
CA TRP A 212 0.05 -1.75 9.99
C TRP A 212 -1.45 -1.46 10.12
N PRO A 213 -2.37 -2.29 9.60
CA PRO A 213 -3.82 -2.10 9.74
C PRO A 213 -4.34 -2.05 11.17
N LEU A 214 -3.58 -2.50 12.18
CA LEU A 214 -3.95 -2.41 13.58
C LEU A 214 -3.94 -0.97 14.10
N TRP A 215 -3.04 -0.15 13.58
CA TRP A 215 -2.86 1.27 13.96
C TRP A 215 -3.52 2.23 12.98
N ASP A 216 -3.66 1.84 11.72
CA ASP A 216 -4.19 2.70 10.67
C ASP A 216 -5.70 2.90 10.81
N LYS A 217 -6.09 3.97 11.44
CA LYS A 217 -7.50 4.34 11.61
C LYS A 217 -7.81 5.60 10.79
N PRO A 218 -9.01 5.70 10.21
CA PRO A 218 -10.14 4.74 10.29
C PRO A 218 -10.07 3.60 9.25
N TRP A 219 -9.20 3.67 8.23
CA TRP A 219 -9.28 2.85 7.01
C TRP A 219 -8.63 1.47 7.12
N ARG A 220 -7.83 1.21 8.14
CA ARG A 220 -7.14 -0.07 8.38
C ARG A 220 -6.38 -0.57 7.15
N GLN A 221 -5.68 0.34 6.46
CA GLN A 221 -4.88 0.01 5.28
C GLN A 221 -3.49 -0.48 5.71
N ALA A 222 -2.99 -1.54 5.06
CA ALA A 222 -1.57 -1.87 5.09
C ALA A 222 -0.76 -0.87 4.23
N LEU A 223 0.56 -0.87 4.32
CA LEU A 223 1.38 0.04 3.51
C LEU A 223 1.21 -0.24 2.01
N HIS A 224 1.18 -1.51 1.62
CA HIS A 224 0.90 -1.90 0.23
C HIS A 224 -0.52 -1.48 -0.22
N ASP A 225 -1.51 -1.44 0.69
CA ASP A 225 -2.86 -0.94 0.39
C ASP A 225 -2.82 0.56 0.09
N LYS A 226 -2.05 1.34 0.87
CA LYS A 226 -1.91 2.80 0.71
C LYS A 226 -1.24 3.15 -0.61
N VAL A 227 -0.14 2.50 -0.94
CA VAL A 227 0.58 2.73 -2.20
C VAL A 227 -0.32 2.43 -3.41
N ALA A 228 -1.07 1.35 -3.35
CA ALA A 228 -1.99 0.95 -4.42
C ALA A 228 -3.33 1.70 -4.40
N ARG A 229 -3.61 2.54 -3.39
CA ARG A 229 -4.90 3.22 -3.17
C ARG A 229 -6.06 2.23 -3.19
N THR A 230 -5.96 1.20 -2.34
CA THR A 230 -6.96 0.12 -2.22
C THR A 230 -7.37 -0.06 -0.77
N ILE A 231 -8.50 -0.71 -0.56
CA ILE A 231 -9.00 -1.15 0.74
C ILE A 231 -9.49 -2.59 0.65
N VAL A 232 -9.53 -3.26 1.80
CA VAL A 232 -10.07 -4.62 1.89
C VAL A 232 -11.38 -4.58 2.66
N VAL A 233 -12.43 -5.11 2.03
CA VAL A 233 -13.79 -5.11 2.55
C VAL A 233 -14.33 -6.55 2.66
N PRO A 234 -15.32 -6.83 3.53
CA PRO A 234 -16.08 -8.06 3.45
C PRO A 234 -16.74 -8.18 2.07
N ARG A 235 -16.99 -9.40 1.65
CA ARG A 235 -17.84 -9.68 0.49
C ARG A 235 -19.29 -9.59 0.93
N ASP A 236 -20.10 -8.92 0.14
CA ASP A 236 -21.56 -9.01 0.17
C ASP A 236 -22.01 -10.41 -0.23
#